data_28f78ec60312c7d484dfdfe71b8c5c15
#
_entry.id   28f78ec60312c7d484dfdfe71b8c5c15
#
_cell.length_a   1.000
_cell.length_b   1.000
_cell.length_c   1.000
_cell.angle_alpha   90.00
_cell.angle_beta   90.00
_cell.angle_gamma   90.00
#
_symmetry.space_group_name_H-M   'P 1'
#
loop_
_entity.id
_entity.type
_entity.pdbx_description
1 polymer ?
#
loop_
_entity_poly.entity_id
_entity_poly.type
_entity_poly.pdbx_seq_one_letter_code
_entity_poly.pdbx_strand_id
1 'polypeptide(L)' 'MDKFVSEHLYEKTIEVYFGTGKADRLKGKVVGSADGVLVLENEGRRDYINVDNVLAVWEA' A
#
# COMPACT_ATOMS: atom_id res chain seq x y z
N MET A 1 -4.02 -6.55 -8.32
CA MET A 1 -3.27 -6.28 -7.08
C MET A 1 -4.11 -6.40 -5.81
N ASP A 2 -5.35 -5.92 -5.82
CA ASP A 2 -6.21 -5.99 -4.63
C ASP A 2 -6.31 -7.38 -4.03
N LYS A 3 -6.54 -8.38 -4.89
CA LYS A 3 -6.70 -9.75 -4.41
C LYS A 3 -5.41 -10.28 -3.79
N PHE A 4 -4.27 -10.02 -4.42
CA PHE A 4 -2.99 -10.45 -3.88
C PHE A 4 -2.72 -9.80 -2.52
N VAL A 5 -2.95 -8.49 -2.43
CA VAL A 5 -2.71 -7.75 -1.20
C VAL A 5 -3.62 -8.25 -0.08
N SER A 6 -4.90 -8.42 -0.36
CA SER A 6 -5.84 -8.84 0.68
C SER A 6 -5.60 -10.28 1.13
N GLU A 7 -5.10 -11.15 0.25
CA GLU A 7 -4.86 -12.55 0.60
C GLU A 7 -3.50 -12.78 1.24
N HIS A 8 -2.48 -12.02 0.84
CA HIS A 8 -1.10 -12.33 1.23
C HIS A 8 -0.44 -11.26 2.08
N LEU A 9 -0.90 -10.02 2.02
CA LEU A 9 -0.22 -8.91 2.69
C LEU A 9 -1.07 -8.24 3.77
N TYR A 10 -2.30 -8.71 3.99
CA TYR A 10 -3.18 -8.10 4.98
C TYR A 10 -2.51 -8.15 6.36
N GLU A 11 -2.54 -7.02 7.09
CA GLU A 11 -1.93 -6.82 8.40
C GLU A 11 -0.40 -6.89 8.41
N LYS A 12 0.23 -7.00 7.25
CA LYS A 12 1.69 -6.92 7.16
C LYS A 12 2.13 -5.50 6.88
N THR A 13 3.33 -5.15 7.35
CA THR A 13 3.93 -3.86 7.01
C THR A 13 4.61 -3.98 5.67
N ILE A 14 4.22 -3.11 4.75
CA ILE A 14 4.76 -3.11 3.39
C ILE A 14 5.20 -1.71 3.03
N GLU A 15 5.97 -1.63 1.95
CA GLU A 15 6.33 -0.36 1.35
C GLU A 15 5.87 -0.40 -0.10
N VAL A 16 5.26 0.70 -0.57
CA VAL A 16 4.80 0.83 -1.96
C VAL A 16 5.61 1.91 -2.65
N TYR A 17 5.86 1.71 -3.92
CA TYR A 17 6.67 2.61 -4.74
C TYR A 17 5.86 3.14 -5.90
N PHE A 18 5.82 4.45 -6.06
CA PHE A 18 5.07 5.12 -7.13
C PHE A 18 5.95 5.60 -8.27
N GLY A 19 7.21 5.86 -8.01
CA GLY A 19 8.14 6.32 -9.03
C GLY A 19 7.92 7.73 -9.51
N THR A 20 7.29 8.59 -8.72
CA THR A 20 6.84 9.91 -9.19
C THR A 20 7.50 11.10 -8.49
N GLY A 21 8.74 10.97 -8.05
CA GLY A 21 9.46 12.12 -7.50
C GLY A 21 9.78 12.00 -6.02
N LYS A 22 9.73 13.14 -5.29
CA LYS A 22 10.25 13.19 -3.93
C LYS A 22 9.51 12.29 -2.95
N ALA A 23 8.20 12.23 -3.04
CA ALA A 23 7.37 11.40 -2.17
C ALA A 23 6.91 10.18 -2.96
N ASP A 24 7.89 9.40 -3.43
CA ASP A 24 7.60 8.29 -4.32
C ASP A 24 7.34 6.97 -3.60
N ARG A 25 7.37 6.95 -2.27
CA ARG A 25 7.17 5.75 -1.46
C ARG A 25 6.32 6.03 -0.25
N LEU A 26 5.54 5.03 0.14
CA LEU A 26 4.80 5.05 1.39
C LEU A 26 4.97 3.70 2.07
N LYS A 27 5.06 3.73 3.39
CA LYS A 27 5.22 2.54 4.21
C LYS A 27 4.13 2.50 5.25
N GLY A 28 3.58 1.31 5.49
CA GLY A 28 2.57 1.15 6.51
C GLY A 28 2.04 -0.26 6.57
N LYS A 29 1.17 -0.49 7.55
CA LYS A 29 0.50 -1.77 7.71
C LYS A 29 -0.74 -1.80 6.83
N VAL A 30 -0.94 -2.89 6.11
CA VAL A 30 -2.11 -3.05 5.26
C VAL A 30 -3.33 -3.29 6.13
N VAL A 31 -4.31 -2.39 6.05
CA VAL A 31 -5.56 -2.53 6.78
C VAL A 31 -6.76 -2.71 5.86
N GLY A 32 -6.57 -2.59 4.56
CA GLY A 32 -7.62 -2.89 3.59
C GLY A 32 -7.11 -2.78 2.18
N SER A 33 -7.78 -3.49 1.27
CA SER A 33 -7.50 -3.38 -0.16
C SER A 33 -8.72 -3.86 -0.92
N ALA A 34 -9.42 -2.96 -1.56
CA ALA A 34 -10.62 -3.27 -2.34
C ALA A 34 -10.92 -2.12 -3.29
N ASP A 35 -11.61 -2.44 -4.39
CA ASP A 35 -12.08 -1.44 -5.35
C ASP A 35 -10.98 -0.54 -5.90
N GLY A 36 -9.77 -1.09 -6.04
CA GLY A 36 -8.64 -0.33 -6.56
C GLY A 36 -8.00 0.60 -5.55
N VAL A 37 -8.36 0.50 -4.27
CA VAL A 37 -7.81 1.33 -3.21
C VAL A 37 -7.09 0.45 -2.19
N LEU A 38 -5.85 0.78 -1.91
CA LEU A 38 -5.04 0.15 -0.87
C LEU A 38 -4.97 1.10 0.32
N VAL A 39 -5.28 0.61 1.50
CA VAL A 39 -5.24 1.42 2.72
C VAL A 39 -4.08 0.97 3.59
N LEU A 40 -3.16 1.89 3.87
CA LEU A 40 -2.04 1.66 4.77
C LEU A 40 -2.20 2.52 6.01
N GLU A 41 -1.84 1.94 7.16
CA GLU A 41 -1.85 2.66 8.43
C GLU A 41 -0.44 2.76 8.98
N ASN A 42 -0.06 3.97 9.38
CA ASN A 42 1.25 4.23 9.96
C ASN A 42 1.10 5.28 11.05
N GLU A 43 1.36 4.89 12.29
CA GLU A 43 1.34 5.79 13.44
C GLU A 43 0.03 6.58 13.56
N GLY A 44 -1.09 5.89 13.39
CA GLY A 44 -2.40 6.51 13.52
C GLY A 44 -2.88 7.25 12.27
N ARG A 45 -2.04 7.36 11.24
CA ARG A 45 -2.40 7.96 9.97
C ARG A 45 -2.76 6.87 8.98
N ARG A 46 -3.78 7.10 8.18
CA ARG A 46 -4.15 6.20 7.09
C ARG A 46 -3.89 6.87 5.75
N ASP A 47 -3.26 6.11 4.85
CA ASP A 47 -3.02 6.54 3.50
C ASP A 47 -3.89 5.69 2.56
N TYR A 48 -4.62 6.36 1.68
CA TYR A 48 -5.50 5.73 0.70
C TYR A 48 -4.84 5.86 -0.66
N ILE A 49 -4.49 4.72 -1.25
CA ILE A 49 -3.63 4.67 -2.43
C ILE A 49 -4.38 4.06 -3.58
N ASN A 50 -4.38 4.72 -4.74
CA ASN A 50 -4.90 4.15 -5.96
C ASN A 50 -3.91 3.09 -6.44
N VAL A 51 -4.30 1.82 -6.45
CA VAL A 51 -3.39 0.73 -6.82
C VAL A 51 -2.87 0.84 -8.24
N ASP A 52 -3.59 1.54 -9.11
CA ASP A 52 -3.12 1.73 -10.49
C ASP A 52 -1.86 2.58 -10.57
N ASN A 53 -1.58 3.36 -9.54
CA ASN A 53 -0.38 4.20 -9.49
C ASN A 53 0.81 3.51 -8.84
N VAL A 54 0.63 2.29 -8.35
CA VAL A 54 1.69 1.57 -7.66
C VAL A 54 2.52 0.79 -8.66
N LEU A 55 3.83 1.02 -8.66
CA LEU A 55 4.76 0.32 -9.55
C LEU A 55 5.33 -0.95 -8.92
N ALA A 56 5.55 -0.93 -7.60
CA ALA A 56 6.13 -2.06 -6.89
C ALA A 56 5.70 -2.05 -5.43
N VAL A 57 5.69 -3.23 -4.83
CA VAL A 57 5.33 -3.44 -3.43
C VAL A 57 6.30 -4.46 -2.85
N TRP A 58 6.74 -4.25 -1.63
CA TRP A 58 7.54 -5.25 -0.93
C TRP A 58 7.28 -5.20 0.57
N GLU A 59 7.58 -6.31 1.24
CA GLU A 59 7.46 -6.36 2.70
C GLU A 59 8.63 -5.60 3.32
N ALA A 60 8.31 -4.82 4.31
CA ALA A 60 9.32 -4.01 5.00
C ALA A 60 9.83 -4.72 6.27
#